data_f72183cf2039eeb233eeaf64485ef042
#
_entry.id   f72183cf2039eeb233eeaf64485ef042
#
_cell.length_a   1.000
_cell.length_b   1.000
_cell.length_c   1.000
_cell.angle_alpha   90.00
_cell.angle_beta   90.00
_cell.angle_gamma   90.00
#
_symmetry.space_group_name_H-M   'P 1'
#
loop_
_entity.id
_entity.type
_entity.pdbx_description
1 polymer ?
#
loop_
_entity_poly.entity_id
_entity_poly.type
_entity_poly.pdbx_seq_one_letter_code
_entity_poly.pdbx_strand_id
1 'polypeptide(L)'
;DMQKHAKPPIQPVEDEGLLFGCILDGDGGAQSIGWAELETWSEIDKPLWVHLNLSEPRVQSWLAQSSGLSQVTSEALRAPESRPRVFHGKRGFVTILRGVNTNPGSAPEDMVALRIWSDGQRVITLRHEKLMTPLDILNRLLGEGYGPRNAAELYQSLITRLTERIG
;
A
#
# COMPACT_ATOMS: atom_id res chain seq x y z
N ASP A 1 28.05 -4.23 -19.93
CA ASP A 1 27.90 -4.59 -18.54
C ASP A 1 26.50 -4.20 -18.04
N MET A 2 25.74 -5.20 -17.64
CA MET A 2 24.36 -5.01 -17.22
C MET A 2 24.22 -4.14 -15.97
N GLN A 3 25.21 -4.15 -15.09
CA GLN A 3 25.17 -3.34 -13.88
C GLN A 3 25.25 -1.84 -14.17
N LYS A 4 25.89 -1.44 -15.26
CA LYS A 4 26.00 -0.04 -15.64
C LYS A 4 24.65 0.55 -16.06
N HIS A 5 23.69 -0.30 -16.41
CA HIS A 5 22.38 0.13 -16.86
C HIS A 5 21.27 -0.06 -15.84
N ALA A 6 21.63 -0.57 -14.64
CA ALA A 6 20.66 -0.73 -13.57
C ALA A 6 20.19 0.63 -13.09
N LYS A 7 18.88 0.85 -13.12
CA LYS A 7 18.30 2.08 -12.60
C LYS A 7 18.34 2.06 -11.07
N PRO A 8 18.63 3.21 -10.42
CA PRO A 8 18.56 3.26 -8.97
C PRO A 8 17.13 2.99 -8.50
N PRO A 9 16.95 2.47 -7.27
CA PRO A 9 15.62 2.26 -6.72
C PRO A 9 14.82 3.56 -6.71
N ILE A 10 13.53 3.44 -7.02
CA ILE A 10 12.62 4.57 -6.95
C ILE A 10 12.34 4.86 -5.48
N GLN A 11 12.51 6.11 -5.09
CA GLN A 11 12.25 6.58 -3.73
C GLN A 11 11.28 7.74 -3.79
N PRO A 12 9.97 7.46 -3.73
CA PRO A 12 8.98 8.51 -3.79
C PRO A 12 9.09 9.44 -2.58
N VAL A 13 8.78 10.71 -2.80
CA VAL A 13 8.77 11.71 -1.73
C VAL A 13 7.37 11.72 -1.11
N GLU A 14 7.32 11.59 0.21
CA GLU A 14 6.06 11.63 0.94
C GLU A 14 5.43 13.02 0.82
N ASP A 15 4.14 13.06 0.49
CA ASP A 15 3.35 14.29 0.40
C ASP A 15 2.18 14.20 1.37
N GLU A 16 2.31 14.86 2.52
CA GLU A 16 1.29 14.91 3.58
C GLU A 16 0.68 13.53 3.88
N GLY A 17 1.54 12.54 4.04
CA GLY A 17 1.13 11.18 4.37
C GLY A 17 0.90 10.28 3.16
N LEU A 18 0.81 10.81 1.95
CA LEU A 18 0.78 9.99 0.75
C LEU A 18 2.23 9.57 0.44
N LEU A 19 2.56 8.33 0.77
CA LEU A 19 3.90 7.81 0.54
C LEU A 19 4.13 7.58 -0.95
N PHE A 20 3.14 7.03 -1.62
CA PHE A 20 3.05 6.98 -3.07
C PHE A 20 1.64 6.54 -3.49
N GLY A 21 1.29 6.83 -4.72
CA GLY A 21 0.09 6.31 -5.34
C GLY A 21 0.36 5.99 -6.79
N CYS A 22 -0.33 5.00 -7.32
CA CYS A 22 -0.21 4.65 -8.72
C CYS A 22 -1.48 4.01 -9.26
N ILE A 23 -1.65 4.13 -10.57
CA ILE A 23 -2.72 3.45 -11.30
C ILE A 23 -2.05 2.35 -12.13
N LEU A 24 -2.50 1.10 -11.94
CA LEU A 24 -1.94 -0.05 -12.64
C LEU A 24 -2.39 -0.03 -14.11
N ASP A 25 -1.47 -0.35 -15.02
CA ASP A 25 -1.80 -0.33 -16.45
C ASP A 25 -2.37 -1.65 -16.97
N GLY A 26 -2.35 -2.70 -16.14
CA GLY A 26 -2.85 -4.01 -16.54
C GLY A 26 -1.81 -4.92 -17.17
N ASP A 27 -0.60 -4.43 -17.38
CA ASP A 27 0.48 -5.14 -18.06
C ASP A 27 1.75 -5.27 -17.21
N GLY A 28 1.65 -4.99 -15.93
CA GLY A 28 2.79 -5.08 -15.01
C GLY A 28 3.46 -3.75 -14.72
N GLY A 29 2.99 -2.67 -15.32
CA GLY A 29 3.47 -1.31 -15.05
C GLY A 29 2.42 -0.47 -14.36
N ALA A 30 2.75 0.79 -14.12
CA ALA A 30 1.86 1.72 -13.45
C ALA A 30 2.24 3.16 -13.75
N GLN A 31 1.30 4.06 -13.53
CA GLN A 31 1.51 5.50 -13.60
C GLN A 31 1.40 6.09 -12.21
N SER A 32 2.41 6.84 -11.79
CA SER A 32 2.39 7.53 -10.49
C SER A 32 1.32 8.61 -10.45
N ILE A 33 0.66 8.73 -9.29
CA ILE A 33 -0.32 9.78 -9.05
C ILE A 33 -0.06 10.43 -7.68
N GLY A 34 -0.62 11.63 -7.50
CA GLY A 34 -0.59 12.35 -6.24
C GLY A 34 -1.98 12.50 -5.65
N TRP A 35 -2.09 13.37 -4.62
CA TRP A 35 -3.36 13.63 -3.95
C TRP A 35 -4.44 14.12 -4.90
N ALA A 36 -4.09 14.99 -5.84
CA ALA A 36 -5.08 15.57 -6.77
C ALA A 36 -5.78 14.48 -7.58
N GLU A 37 -5.01 13.53 -8.12
CA GLU A 37 -5.56 12.43 -8.91
C GLU A 37 -6.31 11.43 -8.03
N LEU A 38 -5.84 11.22 -6.80
CA LEU A 38 -6.52 10.35 -5.85
C LEU A 38 -7.92 10.88 -5.52
N GLU A 39 -8.05 12.18 -5.33
CA GLU A 39 -9.32 12.81 -4.99
C GLU A 39 -10.34 12.75 -6.13
N THR A 40 -9.88 12.62 -7.37
CA THR A 40 -10.75 12.56 -8.56
C THR A 40 -10.90 11.16 -9.14
N TRP A 41 -10.25 10.15 -8.55
CA TRP A 41 -10.32 8.77 -9.04
C TRP A 41 -11.73 8.22 -8.94
N SER A 42 -12.14 7.41 -9.91
CA SER A 42 -13.43 6.72 -9.91
C SER A 42 -13.27 5.25 -10.26
N GLU A 43 -14.31 4.45 -9.97
CA GLU A 43 -14.28 2.99 -10.17
C GLU A 43 -14.16 2.59 -11.63
N ILE A 44 -14.42 3.48 -12.56
CA ILE A 44 -14.25 3.19 -14.00
C ILE A 44 -12.80 3.33 -14.44
N ASP A 45 -11.95 3.93 -13.60
CA ASP A 45 -10.53 4.02 -13.90
C ASP A 45 -9.87 2.66 -13.66
N LYS A 46 -8.62 2.53 -14.13
CA LYS A 46 -7.83 1.31 -13.89
C LYS A 46 -7.54 1.14 -12.41
N PRO A 47 -7.13 -0.09 -11.96
CA PRO A 47 -6.90 -0.33 -10.55
C PRO A 47 -5.96 0.66 -9.91
N LEU A 48 -6.31 1.10 -8.71
CA LEU A 48 -5.57 2.11 -7.95
C LEU A 48 -4.88 1.47 -6.75
N TRP A 49 -3.64 1.86 -6.52
CA TRP A 49 -2.93 1.52 -5.29
C TRP A 49 -2.40 2.79 -4.65
N VAL A 50 -2.75 3.00 -3.38
CA VAL A 50 -2.16 4.09 -2.58
C VAL A 50 -1.55 3.49 -1.32
N HIS A 51 -0.36 3.98 -0.98
CA HIS A 51 0.36 3.59 0.23
C HIS A 51 0.49 4.82 1.11
N LEU A 52 -0.04 4.75 2.33
CA LEU A 52 -0.28 5.91 3.17
C LEU A 52 0.37 5.78 4.53
N ASN A 53 0.84 6.91 5.05
CA ASN A 53 1.31 7.01 6.43
C ASN A 53 0.12 7.26 7.34
N LEU A 54 -0.22 6.25 8.15
CA LEU A 54 -1.41 6.31 8.99
C LEU A 54 -1.31 7.37 10.10
N SER A 55 -0.11 7.79 10.45
CA SER A 55 0.10 8.81 11.49
C SER A 55 -0.22 10.23 11.01
N GLU A 56 -0.37 10.43 9.72
CA GLU A 56 -0.53 11.77 9.15
C GLU A 56 -1.99 12.24 9.24
N PRO A 57 -2.24 13.47 9.75
CA PRO A 57 -3.61 13.97 9.88
C PRO A 57 -4.40 14.01 8.57
N ARG A 58 -3.76 14.35 7.46
CA ARG A 58 -4.45 14.38 6.16
C ARG A 58 -4.95 13.00 5.75
N VAL A 59 -4.18 11.96 6.04
CA VAL A 59 -4.58 10.57 5.78
C VAL A 59 -5.76 10.17 6.65
N GLN A 60 -5.72 10.53 7.94
CA GLN A 60 -6.84 10.26 8.86
C GLN A 60 -8.12 10.92 8.36
N SER A 61 -8.04 12.18 7.95
CA SER A 61 -9.19 12.92 7.43
C SER A 61 -9.71 12.33 6.12
N TRP A 62 -8.80 11.96 5.22
CA TRP A 62 -9.19 11.35 3.95
C TRP A 62 -9.92 10.03 4.16
N LEU A 63 -9.42 9.17 5.04
CA LEU A 63 -10.06 7.90 5.36
C LEU A 63 -11.45 8.10 5.93
N ALA A 64 -11.62 9.10 6.81
CA ALA A 64 -12.88 9.33 7.50
C ALA A 64 -13.93 10.01 6.62
N GLN A 65 -13.51 10.89 5.70
CA GLN A 65 -14.44 11.81 5.04
C GLN A 65 -14.46 11.72 3.51
N SER A 66 -13.37 11.33 2.89
CA SER A 66 -13.21 11.47 1.43
C SER A 66 -12.88 10.18 0.70
N SER A 67 -12.60 9.10 1.42
CA SER A 67 -12.18 7.84 0.79
C SER A 67 -13.34 7.05 0.16
N GLY A 68 -14.57 7.37 0.53
CA GLY A 68 -15.73 6.58 0.13
C GLY A 68 -15.89 5.29 0.93
N LEU A 69 -15.04 5.03 1.90
CA LEU A 69 -15.14 3.84 2.75
C LEU A 69 -16.28 4.01 3.77
N SER A 70 -16.90 2.90 4.15
CA SER A 70 -17.87 2.93 5.23
C SER A 70 -17.19 3.36 6.53
N GLN A 71 -17.99 3.90 7.46
CA GLN A 71 -17.47 4.32 8.76
C GLN A 71 -16.79 3.15 9.49
N VAL A 72 -17.40 1.97 9.44
CA VAL A 72 -16.87 0.77 10.09
C VAL A 72 -15.49 0.40 9.51
N THR A 73 -15.38 0.41 8.18
CA THR A 73 -14.12 0.09 7.50
C THR A 73 -13.06 1.14 7.83
N SER A 74 -13.42 2.42 7.75
CA SER A 74 -12.50 3.51 8.06
C SER A 74 -11.99 3.42 9.49
N GLU A 75 -12.86 3.15 10.44
CA GLU A 75 -12.49 2.98 11.84
C GLU A 75 -11.57 1.77 12.05
N ALA A 76 -11.85 0.66 11.35
CA ALA A 76 -11.01 -0.53 11.43
C ALA A 76 -9.59 -0.25 10.92
N LEU A 77 -9.46 0.52 9.85
CA LEU A 77 -8.15 0.89 9.30
C LEU A 77 -7.40 1.86 10.20
N ARG A 78 -8.11 2.70 10.95
CA ARG A 78 -7.50 3.70 11.84
C ARG A 78 -7.34 3.23 13.29
N ALA A 79 -7.87 2.05 13.62
CA ALA A 79 -7.82 1.53 14.99
C ALA A 79 -6.37 1.39 15.48
N PRO A 80 -6.10 1.66 16.77
CA PRO A 80 -4.73 1.57 17.28
C PRO A 80 -4.17 0.17 17.34
N GLU A 81 -5.01 -0.86 17.45
CA GLU A 81 -4.55 -2.24 17.50
C GLU A 81 -4.15 -2.74 16.12
N SER A 82 -3.03 -3.44 16.06
CA SER A 82 -2.47 -3.95 14.82
C SER A 82 -2.30 -5.47 14.84
N ARG A 83 -3.22 -6.18 15.46
CA ARG A 83 -3.20 -7.66 15.48
C ARG A 83 -3.55 -8.18 14.08
N PRO A 84 -2.85 -9.22 13.60
CA PRO A 84 -3.23 -9.84 12.33
C PRO A 84 -4.69 -10.29 12.36
N ARG A 85 -5.46 -9.85 11.41
CA ARG A 85 -6.88 -10.19 11.30
C ARG A 85 -7.39 -9.85 9.90
N VAL A 86 -8.52 -10.46 9.55
CA VAL A 86 -9.27 -10.14 8.34
C VAL A 86 -10.65 -9.64 8.77
N PHE A 87 -11.07 -8.53 8.20
CA PHE A 87 -12.38 -7.94 8.46
C PHE A 87 -13.08 -7.70 7.12
N HIS A 88 -14.32 -8.21 7.01
CA HIS A 88 -15.12 -8.05 5.79
C HIS A 88 -16.12 -6.92 5.95
N GLY A 89 -15.96 -5.86 5.13
CA GLY A 89 -16.94 -4.80 5.01
C GLY A 89 -17.89 -5.06 3.85
N LYS A 90 -18.80 -4.11 3.60
CA LYS A 90 -19.82 -4.26 2.56
C LYS A 90 -19.25 -4.38 1.14
N ARG A 91 -18.14 -3.71 0.83
CA ARG A 91 -17.57 -3.65 -0.51
C ARG A 91 -16.16 -4.18 -0.61
N GLY A 92 -15.57 -4.57 0.49
CA GLY A 92 -14.19 -5.01 0.50
C GLY A 92 -13.84 -5.63 1.82
N PHE A 93 -12.56 -5.85 2.01
CA PHE A 93 -12.08 -6.47 3.24
C PHE A 93 -10.81 -5.79 3.72
N VAL A 94 -10.62 -5.83 5.04
CA VAL A 94 -9.42 -5.31 5.71
C VAL A 94 -8.59 -6.50 6.17
N THR A 95 -7.31 -6.47 5.85
CA THR A 95 -6.33 -7.44 6.34
C THR A 95 -5.24 -6.69 7.06
N ILE A 96 -4.87 -7.13 8.25
CA ILE A 96 -3.74 -6.57 8.98
C ILE A 96 -2.68 -7.65 9.08
N LEU A 97 -1.52 -7.41 8.50
CA LEU A 97 -0.40 -8.33 8.48
C LEU A 97 0.79 -7.68 9.17
N ARG A 98 1.69 -8.50 9.69
CA ARG A 98 2.93 -8.02 10.29
C ARG A 98 4.11 -8.42 9.43
N GLY A 99 5.02 -7.47 9.22
CA GLY A 99 6.27 -7.69 8.51
C GLY A 99 7.46 -7.47 9.42
N VAL A 100 8.62 -7.92 8.96
CA VAL A 100 9.87 -7.71 9.69
C VAL A 100 10.20 -6.23 9.74
N ASN A 101 10.60 -5.76 10.93
CA ASN A 101 11.01 -4.37 11.12
C ASN A 101 12.48 -4.23 10.73
N THR A 102 12.74 -3.57 9.60
CA THR A 102 14.11 -3.31 9.12
C THR A 102 14.57 -1.90 9.43
N ASN A 103 13.82 -1.16 10.25
CA ASN A 103 14.20 0.20 10.61
C ASN A 103 15.45 0.17 11.52
N PRO A 104 16.36 1.16 11.40
CA PRO A 104 17.55 1.22 12.24
C PRO A 104 17.20 1.24 13.73
N GLY A 105 17.93 0.46 14.53
CA GLY A 105 17.72 0.40 15.97
C GLY A 105 16.60 -0.53 16.43
N SER A 106 15.88 -1.16 15.50
CA SER A 106 14.81 -2.08 15.84
C SER A 106 15.36 -3.48 16.12
N ALA A 107 14.71 -4.18 17.06
CA ALA A 107 15.00 -5.59 17.30
C ALA A 107 14.30 -6.46 16.26
N PRO A 108 14.83 -7.66 15.94
CA PRO A 108 14.19 -8.56 14.97
C PRO A 108 12.76 -8.94 15.31
N GLU A 109 12.41 -8.98 16.60
CA GLU A 109 11.07 -9.29 17.07
C GLU A 109 10.10 -8.12 16.99
N ASP A 110 10.57 -6.91 16.72
CA ASP A 110 9.74 -5.72 16.59
C ASP A 110 9.09 -5.70 15.21
N MET A 111 7.91 -6.26 15.10
CA MET A 111 7.19 -6.36 13.83
C MET A 111 6.50 -5.05 13.49
N VAL A 112 6.40 -4.74 12.20
CA VAL A 112 5.66 -3.60 11.69
C VAL A 112 4.37 -4.11 11.05
N ALA A 113 3.26 -3.47 11.37
CA ALA A 113 1.97 -3.84 10.79
C ALA A 113 1.75 -3.12 9.46
N LEU A 114 1.27 -3.87 8.48
CA LEU A 114 0.75 -3.31 7.23
C LEU A 114 -0.76 -3.58 7.22
N ARG A 115 -1.53 -2.52 7.09
CA ARG A 115 -2.98 -2.62 6.97
C ARG A 115 -3.33 -2.50 5.50
N ILE A 116 -4.17 -3.42 5.03
CA ILE A 116 -4.53 -3.50 3.62
C ILE A 116 -6.05 -3.53 3.52
N TRP A 117 -6.61 -2.66 2.70
CA TRP A 117 -8.00 -2.73 2.30
C TRP A 117 -8.07 -2.87 0.79
N SER A 118 -8.96 -3.70 0.31
CA SER A 118 -9.21 -3.84 -1.13
C SER A 118 -10.66 -4.19 -1.40
N ASP A 119 -11.19 -3.65 -2.49
CA ASP A 119 -12.52 -3.97 -3.01
C ASP A 119 -12.43 -4.64 -4.40
N GLY A 120 -11.23 -5.07 -4.81
CA GLY A 120 -10.99 -5.64 -6.13
C GLY A 120 -10.60 -4.61 -7.18
N GLN A 121 -10.78 -3.31 -6.90
CA GLN A 121 -10.42 -2.22 -7.81
C GLN A 121 -9.40 -1.29 -7.18
N ARG A 122 -9.59 -0.94 -5.93
CA ARG A 122 -8.62 -0.16 -5.17
C ARG A 122 -7.88 -1.05 -4.18
N VAL A 123 -6.63 -0.74 -3.94
CA VAL A 123 -5.86 -1.29 -2.83
C VAL A 123 -5.32 -0.10 -2.03
N ILE A 124 -5.70 -0.04 -0.78
CA ILE A 124 -5.23 0.98 0.16
C ILE A 124 -4.34 0.29 1.18
N THR A 125 -3.08 0.68 1.24
CA THR A 125 -2.15 0.14 2.23
C THR A 125 -1.71 1.27 3.16
N LEU A 126 -1.61 0.95 4.46
CA LEU A 126 -1.32 1.94 5.49
C LEU A 126 -0.32 1.38 6.49
N ARG A 127 0.56 2.25 6.96
CA ARG A 127 1.56 1.88 7.96
C ARG A 127 1.82 3.06 8.90
N HIS A 128 2.29 2.77 10.10
CA HIS A 128 2.88 3.76 10.99
C HIS A 128 4.39 3.80 10.77
N GLU A 129 5.05 2.66 10.89
CA GLU A 129 6.49 2.56 10.70
C GLU A 129 6.81 2.02 9.31
N LYS A 130 7.95 2.45 8.77
CA LYS A 130 8.37 2.10 7.41
C LYS A 130 8.49 0.60 7.19
N LEU A 131 7.95 0.14 6.07
CA LEU A 131 8.08 -1.22 5.55
C LEU A 131 8.67 -1.17 4.15
N MET A 132 9.58 -2.09 3.84
CA MET A 132 10.21 -2.13 2.53
C MET A 132 9.36 -2.84 1.47
N THR A 133 8.51 -3.77 1.87
CA THR A 133 7.74 -4.58 0.92
C THR A 133 6.92 -3.75 -0.08
N PRO A 134 6.17 -2.71 0.34
CA PRO A 134 5.45 -1.89 -0.63
C PRO A 134 6.38 -1.20 -1.64
N LEU A 135 7.52 -0.70 -1.18
CA LEU A 135 8.50 -0.06 -2.07
C LEU A 135 9.09 -1.05 -3.07
N ASP A 136 9.36 -2.28 -2.65
CA ASP A 136 9.87 -3.32 -3.54
C ASP A 136 8.90 -3.57 -4.70
N ILE A 137 7.61 -3.65 -4.39
CA ILE A 137 6.57 -3.87 -5.40
C ILE A 137 6.45 -2.65 -6.32
N LEU A 138 6.49 -1.45 -5.74
CA LEU A 138 6.45 -0.21 -6.52
C LEU A 138 7.60 -0.14 -7.52
N ASN A 139 8.80 -0.54 -7.10
CA ASN A 139 9.96 -0.56 -7.98
C ASN A 139 9.80 -1.55 -9.14
N ARG A 140 9.13 -2.67 -8.92
CA ARG A 140 8.81 -3.60 -10.01
C ARG A 140 7.83 -2.99 -11.00
N LEU A 141 6.83 -2.25 -10.50
CA LEU A 141 5.83 -1.59 -11.34
C LEU A 141 6.42 -0.46 -12.16
N LEU A 142 7.10 0.47 -11.51
CA LEU A 142 7.57 1.71 -12.15
C LEU A 142 8.93 1.54 -12.81
N GLY A 143 9.79 0.71 -12.25
CA GLY A 143 11.15 0.54 -12.74
C GLY A 143 11.31 -0.58 -13.76
N GLU A 144 10.66 -1.71 -13.54
CA GLU A 144 10.87 -2.92 -14.33
C GLU A 144 9.70 -3.31 -15.24
N GLY A 145 8.49 -2.87 -14.91
CA GLY A 145 7.29 -3.24 -15.66
C GLY A 145 6.84 -4.69 -15.45
N TYR A 146 7.31 -5.35 -14.40
CA TYR A 146 6.96 -6.73 -14.06
C TYR A 146 6.14 -6.84 -12.78
N GLY A 147 5.44 -5.79 -12.43
CA GLY A 147 4.63 -5.76 -11.23
C GLY A 147 3.26 -6.40 -11.41
N PRO A 148 2.45 -6.32 -10.34
CA PRO A 148 1.07 -6.80 -10.40
C PRO A 148 0.27 -6.12 -11.50
N ARG A 149 -0.63 -6.86 -12.14
CA ARG A 149 -1.43 -6.37 -13.25
C ARG A 149 -2.80 -5.87 -12.82
N ASN A 150 -3.24 -6.27 -11.64
CA ASN A 150 -4.56 -5.90 -11.10
C ASN A 150 -4.53 -5.92 -9.58
N ALA A 151 -5.66 -5.53 -8.97
CA ALA A 151 -5.76 -5.44 -7.50
C ALA A 151 -5.53 -6.80 -6.82
N ALA A 152 -6.05 -7.88 -7.38
CA ALA A 152 -5.88 -9.21 -6.80
C ALA A 152 -4.42 -9.65 -6.80
N GLU A 153 -3.70 -9.43 -7.91
CA GLU A 153 -2.27 -9.75 -7.99
C GLU A 153 -1.45 -8.89 -7.04
N LEU A 154 -1.82 -7.62 -6.90
CA LEU A 154 -1.14 -6.73 -5.96
C LEU A 154 -1.32 -7.23 -4.52
N TYR A 155 -2.55 -7.54 -4.14
CA TYR A 155 -2.85 -8.08 -2.81
C TYR A 155 -2.06 -9.36 -2.55
N GLN A 156 -2.06 -10.29 -3.52
CA GLN A 156 -1.30 -11.53 -3.44
C GLN A 156 0.20 -11.26 -3.26
N SER A 157 0.74 -10.32 -4.02
CA SER A 157 2.17 -9.96 -3.95
C SER A 157 2.54 -9.40 -2.58
N LEU A 158 1.68 -8.55 -2.02
CA LEU A 158 1.90 -8.00 -0.69
C LEU A 158 1.94 -9.10 0.37
N ILE A 159 0.96 -9.99 0.36
CA ILE A 159 0.88 -11.08 1.32
C ILE A 159 2.08 -12.01 1.19
N THR A 160 2.38 -12.44 -0.03
CA THR A 160 3.48 -13.38 -0.28
C THR A 160 4.81 -12.82 0.18
N ARG A 161 5.12 -11.57 -0.17
CA ARG A 161 6.39 -10.95 0.20
C ARG A 161 6.51 -10.70 1.70
N LEU A 162 5.42 -10.31 2.35
CA LEU A 162 5.43 -10.12 3.80
C LEU A 162 5.66 -11.44 4.53
N THR A 163 4.96 -12.50 4.11
CA THR A 163 5.08 -13.81 4.76
C THR A 163 6.43 -14.46 4.48
N GLU A 164 7.01 -14.28 3.30
CA GLU A 164 8.35 -14.79 3.00
C GLU A 164 9.41 -14.18 3.90
N ARG A 165 9.28 -12.91 4.28
CA ARG A 165 10.24 -12.25 5.15
C ARG A 165 10.12 -12.68 6.61
N ILE A 166 8.98 -13.22 6.99
CA ILE A 166 8.73 -13.71 8.36
C ILE A 166 9.24 -15.14 8.53
N GLY A 167 9.20 -15.92 7.46
CA GLY A 167 9.61 -17.33 7.46
C GLY A 167 11.13 -17.58 7.53
#